data_12675f6b05f4841739ad9ad394525297
#
_entry.id   12675f6b05f4841739ad9ad394525297
#
_cell.length_a   1.000
_cell.length_b   1.000
_cell.length_c   1.000
_cell.angle_alpha   90.00
_cell.angle_beta   90.00
_cell.angle_gamma   90.00
#
_symmetry.space_group_name_H-M   'P 1'
#
loop_
_entity.id
_entity.type
_entity.pdbx_description
1 polymer ?
#
loop_
_entity_poly.entity_id
_entity_poly.type
_entity_poly.pdbx_seq_one_letter_code
_entity_poly.pdbx_strand_id
1 'polypeptide(L)'
;MPDHRFLYESEEILSRDISVYLYLEERSNGDGVCWPSITTIAKDLKCSRSTVERAITDLKRLGFVITKQRYRSNGSYSSLEFTLPRLRREKHRRKNI
;
A
#
# COMPACT_ATOMS: atom_id res chain seq x y z
N MET A 1 -1.08 7.94 -17.04
CA MET A 1 -1.43 6.69 -16.38
C MET A 1 -0.20 6.05 -15.74
N PRO A 2 -0.32 5.60 -14.51
CA PRO A 2 0.80 4.88 -13.91
C PRO A 2 1.06 3.57 -14.65
N ASP A 3 2.32 3.22 -14.72
CA ASP A 3 2.73 1.97 -15.35
C ASP A 3 2.82 0.90 -14.27
N HIS A 4 2.02 -0.14 -14.39
CA HIS A 4 1.96 -1.20 -13.40
C HIS A 4 2.78 -2.44 -13.76
N ARG A 5 3.58 -2.34 -14.83
CA ARG A 5 4.36 -3.51 -15.25
C ARG A 5 5.31 -4.00 -14.16
N PHE A 6 5.79 -3.09 -13.31
CA PHE A 6 6.68 -3.52 -12.24
C PHE A 6 6.05 -4.56 -11.32
N LEU A 7 4.73 -4.51 -11.17
CA LEU A 7 4.03 -5.50 -10.36
C LEU A 7 4.03 -6.88 -11.03
N TYR A 8 3.85 -6.90 -12.33
CA TYR A 8 3.72 -8.16 -13.05
C TYR A 8 5.05 -8.78 -13.43
N GLU A 9 6.12 -8.02 -13.38
CA GLU A 9 7.44 -8.52 -13.73
C GLU A 9 8.12 -9.23 -12.56
N SER A 10 7.64 -9.05 -11.35
CA SER A 10 8.21 -9.72 -10.19
C SER A 10 7.67 -11.15 -10.11
N GLU A 11 8.56 -12.13 -10.09
CA GLU A 11 8.15 -13.52 -10.00
C GLU A 11 7.64 -13.88 -8.61
N GLU A 12 7.93 -13.04 -7.62
CA GLU A 12 7.53 -13.32 -6.25
C GLU A 12 6.18 -12.73 -5.88
N ILE A 13 5.58 -11.95 -6.77
CA ILE A 13 4.34 -11.29 -6.46
C ILE A 13 3.17 -12.20 -6.81
N LEU A 14 2.15 -12.19 -5.96
CA LEU A 14 0.97 -13.00 -6.15
C LEU A 14 -0.22 -12.10 -6.51
N SER A 15 -1.26 -12.71 -7.08
CA SER A 15 -2.45 -11.96 -7.46
C SER A 15 -3.02 -11.15 -6.30
N ARG A 16 -3.04 -11.74 -5.10
CA ARG A 16 -3.55 -11.02 -3.93
C ARG A 16 -2.71 -9.79 -3.63
N ASP A 17 -1.39 -9.88 -3.86
CA ASP A 17 -0.50 -8.75 -3.60
C ASP A 17 -0.81 -7.62 -4.57
N ILE A 18 -1.03 -7.95 -5.83
CA ILE A 18 -1.37 -6.95 -6.83
C ILE A 18 -2.68 -6.27 -6.48
N SER A 19 -3.68 -7.05 -6.09
CA SER A 19 -4.98 -6.49 -5.71
C SER A 19 -4.86 -5.51 -4.57
N VAL A 20 -4.09 -5.86 -3.55
CA VAL A 20 -3.91 -4.98 -2.41
C VAL A 20 -3.15 -3.71 -2.82
N TYR A 21 -2.11 -3.86 -3.65
CA TYR A 21 -1.36 -2.69 -4.09
C TYR A 21 -2.26 -1.72 -4.86
N LEU A 22 -3.05 -2.22 -5.80
CA LEU A 22 -3.92 -1.36 -6.60
C LEU A 22 -4.98 -0.69 -5.72
N TYR A 23 -5.47 -1.40 -4.71
CA TYR A 23 -6.40 -0.82 -3.75
C TYR A 23 -5.75 0.34 -3.01
N LEU A 24 -4.54 0.14 -2.52
CA LEU A 24 -3.83 1.18 -1.79
C LEU A 24 -3.52 2.38 -2.69
N GLU A 25 -3.14 2.11 -3.93
CA GLU A 25 -2.85 3.18 -4.88
C GLU A 25 -4.08 4.06 -5.08
N GLU A 26 -5.24 3.43 -5.25
CA GLU A 26 -6.48 4.15 -5.46
C GLU A 26 -6.86 5.00 -4.25
N ARG A 27 -6.52 4.54 -3.06
CA ARG A 27 -6.85 5.26 -1.83
C ARG A 27 -5.82 6.31 -1.45
N SER A 28 -4.67 6.30 -2.11
CA SER A 28 -3.59 7.22 -1.75
C SER A 28 -3.89 8.63 -2.18
N ASN A 29 -3.38 9.58 -1.39
CA ASN A 29 -3.49 11.00 -1.73
C ASN A 29 -2.37 11.38 -2.69
N GLY A 30 -2.19 12.67 -2.93
CA GLY A 30 -1.18 13.15 -3.86
C GLY A 30 0.25 12.83 -3.47
N ASP A 31 0.47 12.50 -2.21
CA ASP A 31 1.81 12.15 -1.72
C ASP A 31 2.04 10.63 -1.72
N GLY A 32 1.08 9.87 -2.21
CA GLY A 32 1.19 8.41 -2.22
C GLY A 32 1.00 7.79 -0.86
N VAL A 33 0.21 8.42 -0.01
CA VAL A 33 -0.01 7.96 1.37
C VAL A 33 -1.49 7.70 1.60
N CYS A 34 -1.79 6.63 2.33
CA CYS A 34 -3.17 6.33 2.68
C CYS A 34 -3.21 5.62 4.04
N TRP A 35 -4.40 5.56 4.63
CA TRP A 35 -4.56 5.06 5.99
C TRP A 35 -5.74 4.09 6.17
N PRO A 36 -6.04 3.20 5.24
CA PRO A 36 -7.14 2.25 5.45
C PRO A 36 -6.74 1.20 6.47
N SER A 37 -7.69 0.72 7.24
CA SER A 37 -7.41 -0.36 8.20
C SER A 37 -7.36 -1.69 7.46
N ILE A 38 -6.68 -2.66 8.06
CA ILE A 38 -6.62 -4.01 7.49
C ILE A 38 -8.03 -4.57 7.31
N THR A 39 -8.89 -4.33 8.30
CA THR A 39 -10.27 -4.81 8.23
C THR A 39 -11.01 -4.19 7.04
N THR A 40 -10.82 -2.90 6.81
CA THR A 40 -11.45 -2.22 5.69
C THR A 40 -10.98 -2.78 4.36
N ILE A 41 -9.66 -2.98 4.22
CA ILE A 41 -9.10 -3.53 2.98
C ILE A 41 -9.68 -4.91 2.72
N ALA A 42 -9.70 -5.76 3.75
CA ALA A 42 -10.19 -7.12 3.60
C ALA A 42 -11.67 -7.12 3.20
N LYS A 43 -12.45 -6.25 3.81
CA LYS A 43 -13.87 -6.17 3.51
C LYS A 43 -14.09 -5.73 2.06
N ASP A 44 -13.38 -4.71 1.63
CA ASP A 44 -13.55 -4.18 0.27
C ASP A 44 -13.09 -5.15 -0.79
N LEU A 45 -12.01 -5.90 -0.51
CA LEU A 45 -11.49 -6.88 -1.45
C LEU A 45 -12.11 -8.26 -1.29
N LYS A 46 -13.02 -8.39 -0.32
CA LYS A 46 -13.76 -9.64 -0.08
C LYS A 46 -12.82 -10.81 0.22
N CYS A 47 -11.85 -10.58 1.07
CA CYS A 47 -10.91 -11.60 1.47
C CYS A 47 -10.69 -11.52 2.99
N SER A 48 -9.90 -12.44 3.53
CA SER A 48 -9.65 -12.46 4.96
C SER A 48 -8.59 -11.43 5.34
N ARG A 49 -8.59 -11.06 6.62
CA ARG A 49 -7.55 -10.17 7.13
C ARG A 49 -6.17 -10.78 6.98
N SER A 50 -6.07 -12.10 7.19
CA SER A 50 -4.79 -12.79 7.04
C SER A 50 -4.26 -12.66 5.62
N THR A 51 -5.14 -12.75 4.63
CA THR A 51 -4.75 -12.59 3.24
C THR A 51 -4.17 -11.19 3.01
N VAL A 52 -4.85 -10.16 3.55
CA VAL A 52 -4.36 -8.79 3.40
C VAL A 52 -3.01 -8.62 4.07
N GLU A 53 -2.85 -9.15 5.29
CA GLU A 53 -1.60 -9.02 6.02
C GLU A 53 -0.44 -9.68 5.28
N ARG A 54 -0.69 -10.84 4.70
CA ARG A 54 0.34 -11.52 3.93
C ARG A 54 0.71 -10.73 2.68
N ALA A 55 -0.29 -10.17 2.01
CA ALA A 55 -0.05 -9.36 0.82
C ALA A 55 0.79 -8.14 1.17
N ILE A 56 0.45 -7.47 2.27
CA ILE A 56 1.20 -6.30 2.70
C ILE A 56 2.64 -6.67 3.04
N THR A 57 2.83 -7.80 3.71
CA THR A 57 4.17 -8.29 4.03
C THR A 57 5.00 -8.50 2.77
N ASP A 58 4.40 -9.12 1.74
CA ASP A 58 5.09 -9.33 0.48
C ASP A 58 5.44 -8.00 -0.19
N LEU A 59 4.51 -7.07 -0.21
CA LEU A 59 4.74 -5.77 -0.84
C LEU A 59 5.82 -4.98 -0.11
N LYS A 60 5.87 -5.08 1.21
CA LYS A 60 6.92 -4.44 1.99
C LYS A 60 8.29 -5.06 1.68
N ARG A 61 8.34 -6.36 1.60
CA ARG A 61 9.58 -7.07 1.32
C ARG A 61 10.12 -6.70 -0.05
N LEU A 62 9.24 -6.52 -1.02
CA LEU A 62 9.63 -6.16 -2.37
C LEU A 62 9.88 -4.67 -2.55
N GLY A 63 9.59 -3.89 -1.52
CA GLY A 63 9.87 -2.45 -1.58
C GLY A 63 8.80 -1.62 -2.26
N PHE A 64 7.64 -2.19 -2.53
CA PHE A 64 6.56 -1.47 -3.19
C PHE A 64 5.72 -0.64 -2.23
N VAL A 65 5.72 -1.02 -0.95
CA VAL A 65 4.91 -0.35 0.08
C VAL A 65 5.74 -0.21 1.34
N ILE A 66 5.61 0.93 1.98
CA ILE A 66 6.22 1.19 3.29
C ILE A 66 5.08 1.37 4.28
N THR A 67 5.17 0.74 5.44
CA THR A 67 4.15 0.90 6.46
C THR A 67 4.74 1.55 7.70
N LYS A 68 3.90 2.31 8.40
CA LYS A 68 4.30 2.96 9.62
C LYS A 68 3.12 2.89 10.57
N GLN A 69 3.37 2.45 11.80
CA GLN A 69 2.32 2.41 12.81
C GLN A 69 2.20 3.74 13.50
N ARG A 70 0.96 4.14 13.75
CA ARG A 70 0.69 5.38 14.45
C ARG A 70 -0.02 5.04 15.76
N TYR A 71 0.43 5.66 16.83
CA TYR A 71 -0.12 5.43 18.16
C TYR A 71 -0.76 6.71 18.67
N ARG A 72 -1.82 6.53 19.46
CA ARG A 72 -2.43 7.66 20.15
C ARG A 72 -1.67 7.94 21.42
N SER A 73 -1.88 9.13 21.99
CA SER A 73 -1.18 9.53 23.18
C SER A 73 -1.46 8.61 24.37
N ASN A 74 -2.60 7.92 24.38
CA ASN A 74 -2.92 6.99 25.46
C ASN A 74 -2.32 5.60 25.23
N GLY A 75 -1.46 5.46 24.23
CA GLY A 75 -0.80 4.19 23.97
C GLY A 75 -1.58 3.23 23.09
N SER A 76 -2.79 3.59 22.71
CA SER A 76 -3.60 2.72 21.86
C SER A 76 -3.10 2.73 20.42
N TYR A 77 -3.08 1.55 19.84
CA TYR A 77 -2.80 1.42 18.43
C TYR A 77 -3.91 2.09 17.61
N SER A 78 -3.54 2.95 16.69
CA SER A 78 -4.51 3.73 15.96
C SER A 78 -4.72 3.24 14.54
N SER A 79 -3.69 3.30 13.71
CA SER A 79 -3.84 2.89 12.32
C SER A 79 -2.46 2.70 11.70
N LEU A 80 -2.46 2.01 10.57
CA LEU A 80 -1.27 1.90 9.76
C LEU A 80 -1.29 2.99 8.70
N GLU A 81 -0.14 3.57 8.46
CA GLU A 81 0.05 4.49 7.36
C GLU A 81 0.79 3.73 6.26
N PHE A 82 0.23 3.77 5.06
CA PHE A 82 0.83 3.09 3.91
C PHE A 82 1.38 4.15 2.97
N THR A 83 2.64 4.00 2.58
CA THR A 83 3.27 4.89 1.62
C THR A 83 3.67 4.07 0.40
N LEU A 84 3.34 4.58 -0.77
CA LEU A 84 3.69 3.95 -2.03
C LEU A 84 4.78 4.80 -2.68
N PRO A 85 6.06 4.42 -2.52
CA PRO A 85 7.17 5.27 -2.96
C PRO A 85 7.14 5.64 -4.43
N ARG A 86 6.62 4.76 -5.28
CA ARG A 86 6.60 5.04 -6.71
C ARG A 86 5.70 6.22 -7.05
N LEU A 87 4.57 6.34 -6.35
CA LEU A 87 3.67 7.48 -6.57
C LEU A 87 4.31 8.78 -6.07
N ARG A 88 4.96 8.69 -4.93
CA ARG A 88 5.62 9.86 -4.36
C ARG A 88 6.73 10.36 -5.28
N ARG A 89 7.48 9.44 -5.88
CA ARG A 89 8.57 9.81 -6.76
C ARG A 89 8.05 10.51 -8.02
N GLU A 90 6.96 10.02 -8.56
CA GLU A 90 6.36 10.64 -9.74
C GLU A 90 5.95 12.08 -9.46
N LYS A 91 5.30 12.30 -8.33
CA LYS A 91 4.87 13.62 -7.95
C LYS A 91 6.06 14.55 -7.79
N HIS A 92 7.12 14.06 -7.18
CA HIS A 92 8.32 14.86 -6.97
C HIS A 92 8.92 15.31 -8.30
N ARG A 93 8.97 14.40 -9.27
CA ARG A 93 9.51 14.75 -10.57
C ARG A 93 8.74 15.85 -11.26
N ARG A 94 7.42 15.83 -11.14
CA ARG A 94 6.60 16.86 -11.76
C ARG A 94 6.87 18.24 -11.19
N LYS A 95 7.22 18.30 -9.93
CA LYS A 95 7.51 19.58 -9.31
C LYS A 95 8.77 20.24 -9.86
N ASN A 96 9.65 19.46 -10.43
CA ASN A 96 10.93 19.94 -10.90
C ASN A 96 10.92 20.43 -12.34
N ILE A 97 9.80 20.39 -12.97
CA ILE A 97 9.69 20.84 -14.38
C ILE A 97 9.47 22.34 -14.51
#